data_4a0b9cf7e2bbc8684a90d266b3beb69f
#
_entry.id   4a0b9cf7e2bbc8684a90d266b3beb69f
#
_cell.length_a   1.000
_cell.length_b   1.000
_cell.length_c   1.000
_cell.angle_alpha   90.00
_cell.angle_beta   90.00
_cell.angle_gamma   90.00
#
_symmetry.space_group_name_H-M   'P 1'
#
loop_
_entity.id
_entity.type
_entity.pdbx_description
1 polymer ?
#
loop_
_entity_poly.entity_id
_entity_poly.type
_entity_poly.pdbx_seq_one_letter_code
_entity_poly.pdbx_strand_id
1 'polypeptide(L)'
;MLLLLVAISCSALAQDRLSLFIGRANRYASVELSDYRKRLCLEYGVADRVLDEYYRGCGRDWGNVSLALEIARTSGRRMRDVCDYYRRYHRHGWDRILVEIGIRPGSRYYDPFYDRIHFHSDCWHSYYNSYCDRHGRPHYKDHKYKRNKKKYHKHKYYKSRRWYDDDDDDDDDD
;
A
#
# COMPACT_ATOMS: atom_id res chain seq x y z
N MET A 1 18.38 -6.59 -28.57
CA MET A 1 19.01 -6.32 -27.26
C MET A 1 18.43 -5.14 -26.50
N LEU A 2 17.79 -4.17 -27.14
CA LEU A 2 17.25 -2.96 -26.47
C LEU A 2 16.03 -3.22 -25.56
N LEU A 3 15.18 -4.19 -25.91
CA LEU A 3 13.96 -4.54 -25.14
C LEU A 3 14.24 -5.19 -23.76
N LEU A 4 15.38 -5.87 -23.61
CA LEU A 4 15.75 -6.53 -22.35
C LEU A 4 16.15 -5.52 -21.26
N LEU A 5 16.77 -4.41 -21.62
CA LEU A 5 17.21 -3.36 -20.70
C LEU A 5 16.05 -2.55 -20.08
N VAL A 6 14.93 -2.41 -20.80
CA VAL A 6 13.74 -1.69 -20.32
C VAL A 6 13.00 -2.51 -19.25
N ALA A 7 12.96 -3.84 -19.38
CA ALA A 7 12.31 -4.73 -18.42
C ALA A 7 13.03 -4.75 -17.06
N ILE A 8 14.37 -4.69 -17.04
CA ILE A 8 15.17 -4.67 -15.81
C ILE A 8 14.95 -3.35 -15.03
N SER A 9 14.83 -2.25 -15.73
CA SER A 9 14.64 -0.92 -15.10
C SER A 9 13.25 -0.79 -14.44
N CYS A 10 12.20 -1.38 -15.01
CA CYS A 10 10.86 -1.38 -14.42
C CYS A 10 10.78 -2.21 -13.13
N SER A 11 11.48 -3.36 -13.08
CA SER A 11 11.45 -4.23 -11.89
C SER A 11 12.13 -3.60 -10.68
N ALA A 12 13.26 -2.93 -10.86
CA ALA A 12 13.97 -2.26 -9.77
C ALA A 12 13.13 -1.11 -9.15
N LEU A 13 12.44 -0.33 -9.96
CA LEU A 13 11.57 0.76 -9.48
C LEU A 13 10.33 0.25 -8.75
N ALA A 14 9.76 -0.88 -9.17
CA ALA A 14 8.63 -1.51 -8.52
C ALA A 14 9.03 -2.05 -7.13
N GLN A 15 10.16 -2.74 -7.04
CA GLN A 15 10.69 -3.27 -5.79
C GLN A 15 11.00 -2.17 -4.78
N ASP A 16 11.57 -1.03 -5.21
CA ASP A 16 11.81 0.12 -4.35
C ASP A 16 10.50 0.69 -3.75
N ARG A 17 9.41 0.71 -4.51
CA ARG A 17 8.10 1.18 -4.03
C ARG A 17 7.50 0.26 -2.98
N LEU A 18 7.55 -1.05 -3.17
CA LEU A 18 7.04 -2.04 -2.22
C LEU A 18 7.84 -2.01 -0.92
N SER A 19 9.17 -1.96 -1.02
CA SER A 19 10.06 -1.85 0.14
C SER A 19 9.84 -0.57 0.93
N LEU A 20 9.61 0.56 0.25
CA LEU A 20 9.27 1.82 0.89
C LEU A 20 7.94 1.75 1.63
N PHE A 21 6.90 1.20 0.98
CA PHE A 21 5.58 1.00 1.59
C PHE A 21 5.67 0.14 2.86
N ILE A 22 6.30 -1.04 2.77
CA ILE A 22 6.50 -1.97 3.90
C ILE A 22 7.26 -1.26 5.03
N GLY A 23 8.35 -0.57 4.71
CA GLY A 23 9.17 0.12 5.70
C GLY A 23 8.41 1.24 6.43
N ARG A 24 7.59 2.02 5.73
CA ARG A 24 6.75 3.07 6.33
C ARG A 24 5.64 2.51 7.21
N ALA A 25 4.96 1.45 6.76
CA ALA A 25 3.93 0.75 7.52
C ALA A 25 4.52 0.16 8.81
N ASN A 26 5.63 -0.56 8.74
CA ASN A 26 6.31 -1.14 9.89
C ASN A 26 6.78 -0.06 10.88
N ARG A 27 7.30 1.06 10.39
CA ARG A 27 7.74 2.16 11.24
C ARG A 27 6.59 2.75 12.04
N TYR A 28 5.43 2.97 11.41
CA TYR A 28 4.27 3.45 12.14
C TYR A 28 3.72 2.39 13.10
N ALA A 29 3.61 1.14 12.68
CA ALA A 29 3.18 0.03 13.55
C ALA A 29 4.09 -0.14 14.78
N SER A 30 5.41 0.12 14.66
CA SER A 30 6.36 -0.03 15.76
C SER A 30 6.20 1.01 16.87
N VAL A 31 5.59 2.15 16.61
CA VAL A 31 5.40 3.24 17.58
C VAL A 31 3.96 3.38 18.04
N GLU A 32 2.98 2.97 17.24
CA GLU A 32 1.55 3.16 17.52
C GLU A 32 0.71 1.97 17.00
N LEU A 33 1.01 0.76 17.51
CA LEU A 33 0.40 -0.47 16.98
C LEU A 33 -1.14 -0.48 17.08
N SER A 34 -1.69 0.02 18.19
CA SER A 34 -3.14 0.04 18.39
C SER A 34 -3.86 0.90 17.33
N ASP A 35 -3.38 2.12 17.09
CA ASP A 35 -3.96 2.99 16.07
C ASP A 35 -3.71 2.46 14.66
N TYR A 36 -2.54 1.89 14.39
CA TYR A 36 -2.23 1.23 13.13
C TYR A 36 -3.23 0.10 12.81
N ARG A 37 -3.48 -0.81 13.76
CA ARG A 37 -4.46 -1.89 13.62
C ARG A 37 -5.87 -1.37 13.36
N LYS A 38 -6.28 -0.35 14.12
CA LYS A 38 -7.59 0.30 13.93
C LYS A 38 -7.74 0.86 12.51
N ARG A 39 -6.69 1.49 11.96
CA ARG A 39 -6.70 2.00 10.58
C ARG A 39 -6.80 0.89 9.56
N LEU A 40 -6.10 -0.24 9.75
CA LEU A 40 -6.27 -1.41 8.89
C LEU A 40 -7.71 -1.94 8.92
N CYS A 41 -8.33 -2.02 10.11
CA CYS A 41 -9.71 -2.45 10.22
C CYS A 41 -10.67 -1.53 9.46
N LEU A 42 -10.51 -0.22 9.60
CA LEU A 42 -11.35 0.77 8.95
C LEU A 42 -11.16 0.78 7.42
N GLU A 43 -9.91 0.78 6.95
CA GLU A 43 -9.59 0.86 5.51
C GLU A 43 -10.02 -0.40 4.75
N TYR A 44 -9.80 -1.59 5.33
CA TYR A 44 -10.03 -2.85 4.60
C TYR A 44 -11.31 -3.58 5.03
N GLY A 45 -12.06 -3.04 6.00
CA GLY A 45 -13.30 -3.66 6.48
C GLY A 45 -13.06 -5.01 7.18
N VAL A 46 -11.92 -5.17 7.86
CA VAL A 46 -11.55 -6.41 8.54
C VAL A 46 -11.70 -6.27 10.06
N ALA A 47 -12.12 -7.33 10.73
CA ALA A 47 -12.19 -7.34 12.18
C ALA A 47 -10.79 -7.43 12.81
N ASP A 48 -10.54 -6.71 13.90
CA ASP A 48 -9.23 -6.69 14.58
C ASP A 48 -8.72 -8.09 14.95
N ARG A 49 -9.60 -8.97 15.39
CA ARG A 49 -9.27 -10.36 15.75
C ARG A 49 -8.61 -11.19 14.65
N VAL A 50 -8.90 -10.89 13.36
CA VAL A 50 -8.31 -11.63 12.23
C VAL A 50 -6.93 -11.09 11.83
N LEU A 51 -6.57 -9.89 12.28
CA LEU A 51 -5.25 -9.31 11.98
C LEU A 51 -4.10 -10.14 12.54
N ASP A 52 -4.30 -10.84 13.67
CA ASP A 52 -3.28 -11.72 14.25
C ASP A 52 -3.04 -12.97 13.40
N GLU A 53 -4.10 -13.48 12.73
CA GLU A 53 -3.96 -14.56 11.76
C GLU A 53 -3.17 -14.09 10.53
N TYR A 54 -3.50 -12.92 10.01
CA TYR A 54 -2.78 -12.32 8.88
C TYR A 54 -1.33 -12.02 9.22
N TYR A 55 -1.06 -11.52 10.42
CA TYR A 55 0.30 -11.27 10.91
C TYR A 55 1.15 -12.55 10.91
N ARG A 56 0.60 -13.66 11.43
CA ARG A 56 1.27 -14.97 11.36
C ARG A 56 1.43 -15.46 9.91
N GLY A 57 0.42 -15.25 9.07
CA GLY A 57 0.41 -15.67 7.66
C GLY A 57 1.38 -14.89 6.77
N CYS A 58 1.74 -13.66 7.15
CA CYS A 58 2.62 -12.75 6.40
C CYS A 58 4.01 -12.58 7.06
N GLY A 59 4.51 -13.63 7.72
CA GLY A 59 5.88 -13.64 8.25
C GLY A 59 6.08 -12.81 9.52
N ARG A 60 5.01 -12.51 10.27
CA ARG A 60 5.04 -11.69 11.49
C ARG A 60 5.59 -10.28 11.23
N ASP A 61 5.18 -9.69 10.13
CA ASP A 61 5.59 -8.36 9.71
C ASP A 61 4.36 -7.54 9.33
N TRP A 62 4.15 -6.39 9.98
CA TRP A 62 2.97 -5.56 9.79
C TRP A 62 2.93 -4.86 8.42
N GLY A 63 4.09 -4.50 7.89
CA GLY A 63 4.19 -3.95 6.53
C GLY A 63 3.78 -4.98 5.48
N ASN A 64 4.16 -6.26 5.68
CA ASN A 64 3.71 -7.36 4.83
C ASN A 64 2.20 -7.59 4.95
N VAL A 65 1.60 -7.45 6.14
CA VAL A 65 0.14 -7.52 6.33
C VAL A 65 -0.55 -6.43 5.53
N SER A 66 -0.09 -5.18 5.65
CA SER A 66 -0.64 -4.06 4.87
C SER A 66 -0.54 -4.30 3.37
N LEU A 67 0.61 -4.77 2.89
CA LEU A 67 0.81 -5.05 1.47
C LEU A 67 -0.09 -6.18 0.98
N ALA A 68 -0.25 -7.24 1.78
CA ALA A 68 -1.15 -8.35 1.46
C ALA A 68 -2.63 -7.90 1.40
N LEU A 69 -3.05 -6.99 2.29
CA LEU A 69 -4.39 -6.38 2.27
C LEU A 69 -4.61 -5.54 1.01
N GLU A 70 -3.61 -4.76 0.57
CA GLU A 70 -3.67 -4.02 -0.70
C GLU A 70 -3.81 -4.96 -1.90
N ILE A 71 -3.06 -6.05 -1.92
CA ILE A 71 -3.16 -7.07 -2.96
C ILE A 71 -4.55 -7.69 -2.97
N ALA A 72 -5.07 -8.10 -1.81
CA ALA A 72 -6.41 -8.70 -1.67
C ALA A 72 -7.49 -7.73 -2.20
N ARG A 73 -7.43 -6.45 -1.77
CA ARG A 73 -8.37 -5.39 -2.19
C ARG A 73 -8.35 -5.16 -3.69
N THR A 74 -7.16 -5.03 -4.28
CA THR A 74 -7.01 -4.70 -5.70
C THR A 74 -7.35 -5.87 -6.61
N SER A 75 -6.93 -7.09 -6.25
CA SER A 75 -7.15 -8.28 -7.08
C SER A 75 -8.51 -8.94 -6.87
N GLY A 76 -9.25 -8.57 -5.82
CA GLY A 76 -10.49 -9.23 -5.41
C GLY A 76 -10.27 -10.62 -4.79
N ARG A 77 -9.03 -11.00 -4.50
CA ARG A 77 -8.73 -12.29 -3.86
C ARG A 77 -8.98 -12.23 -2.35
N ARG A 78 -9.33 -13.38 -1.78
CA ARG A 78 -9.43 -13.48 -0.32
C ARG A 78 -8.05 -13.35 0.31
N MET A 79 -7.97 -12.69 1.46
CA MET A 79 -6.71 -12.49 2.18
C MET A 79 -5.99 -13.82 2.51
N ARG A 80 -6.76 -14.89 2.79
CA ARG A 80 -6.22 -16.23 3.01
C ARG A 80 -5.41 -16.73 1.81
N ASP A 81 -5.93 -16.54 0.60
CA ASP A 81 -5.26 -16.95 -0.63
C ASP A 81 -3.95 -16.15 -0.82
N VAL A 82 -3.94 -14.85 -0.49
CA VAL A 82 -2.73 -14.02 -0.54
C VAL A 82 -1.69 -14.50 0.48
N CYS A 83 -2.09 -14.86 1.70
CA CYS A 83 -1.20 -15.47 2.69
C CYS A 83 -0.60 -16.80 2.20
N ASP A 84 -1.38 -17.60 1.45
CA ASP A 84 -0.89 -18.86 0.87
C ASP A 84 0.17 -18.60 -0.22
N TYR A 85 -0.04 -17.59 -1.06
CA TYR A 85 0.97 -17.14 -2.01
C TYR A 85 2.22 -16.63 -1.30
N TYR A 86 2.07 -15.84 -0.23
CA TYR A 86 3.20 -15.38 0.57
C TYR A 86 4.00 -16.56 1.13
N ARG A 87 3.37 -17.53 1.78
CA ARG A 87 4.06 -18.73 2.32
C ARG A 87 4.84 -19.49 1.27
N ARG A 88 4.32 -19.56 0.04
CA ARG A 88 4.93 -20.30 -1.08
C ARG A 88 6.09 -19.54 -1.72
N TYR A 89 5.96 -18.24 -1.87
CA TYR A 89 6.84 -17.45 -2.72
C TYR A 89 7.64 -16.35 -2.00
N HIS A 90 7.51 -16.16 -0.68
CA HIS A 90 8.17 -15.05 0.04
C HIS A 90 9.69 -15.01 -0.16
N ARG A 91 10.36 -16.15 -0.36
CA ARG A 91 11.80 -16.22 -0.65
C ARG A 91 12.18 -15.57 -1.98
N HIS A 92 11.25 -15.45 -2.90
CA HIS A 92 11.44 -14.81 -4.20
C HIS A 92 11.00 -13.35 -4.21
N GLY A 93 10.54 -12.83 -3.07
CA GLY A 93 10.07 -11.46 -2.92
C GLY A 93 8.62 -11.22 -3.35
N TRP A 94 8.13 -10.03 -3.03
CA TRP A 94 6.75 -9.63 -3.34
C TRP A 94 6.49 -9.49 -4.84
N ASP A 95 7.50 -9.13 -5.63
CA ASP A 95 7.35 -9.03 -7.10
C ASP A 95 6.89 -10.35 -7.71
N ARG A 96 7.47 -11.47 -7.24
CA ARG A 96 7.04 -12.80 -7.67
C ARG A 96 5.60 -13.10 -7.27
N ILE A 97 5.22 -12.74 -6.05
CA ILE A 97 3.85 -12.93 -5.54
C ILE A 97 2.85 -12.13 -6.37
N LEU A 98 3.16 -10.88 -6.71
CA LEU A 98 2.31 -10.02 -7.54
C LEU A 98 2.07 -10.64 -8.92
N VAL A 99 3.12 -11.15 -9.56
CA VAL A 99 3.02 -11.82 -10.88
C VAL A 99 2.11 -13.05 -10.80
N GLU A 100 2.28 -13.90 -9.76
CA GLU A 100 1.47 -15.12 -9.55
C GLU A 100 -0.01 -14.80 -9.28
N ILE A 101 -0.29 -13.68 -8.63
CA ILE A 101 -1.66 -13.20 -8.38
C ILE A 101 -2.28 -12.55 -9.63
N GLY A 102 -1.46 -12.13 -10.60
CA GLY A 102 -1.88 -11.48 -11.84
C GLY A 102 -1.74 -9.96 -11.83
N ILE A 103 -1.07 -9.38 -10.82
CA ILE A 103 -0.72 -7.95 -10.76
C ILE A 103 0.63 -7.76 -11.48
N ARG A 104 0.59 -7.66 -12.79
CA ARG A 104 1.77 -7.52 -13.67
C ARG A 104 1.58 -6.36 -14.64
N PRO A 105 2.66 -5.79 -15.19
CA PRO A 105 2.56 -4.73 -16.21
C PRO A 105 1.58 -5.10 -17.31
N GLY A 106 0.69 -4.16 -17.65
CA GLY A 106 -0.37 -4.37 -18.65
C GLY A 106 -1.61 -5.10 -18.14
N SER A 107 -1.65 -5.60 -16.89
CA SER A 107 -2.90 -6.10 -16.30
C SER A 107 -3.77 -4.94 -15.82
N ARG A 108 -5.09 -5.14 -15.80
CA ARG A 108 -6.05 -4.16 -15.26
C ARG A 108 -5.83 -3.80 -13.78
N TYR A 109 -5.09 -4.63 -13.06
CA TYR A 109 -4.83 -4.47 -11.63
C TYR A 109 -3.54 -3.67 -11.33
N TYR A 110 -2.63 -3.54 -12.32
CA TYR A 110 -1.29 -3.01 -12.09
C TYR A 110 -1.30 -1.55 -11.65
N ASP A 111 -1.88 -0.67 -12.44
CA ASP A 111 -1.93 0.76 -12.13
C ASP A 111 -2.76 1.04 -10.87
N PRO A 112 -3.99 0.49 -10.70
CA PRO A 112 -4.74 0.69 -9.47
C PRO A 112 -3.98 0.23 -8.22
N PHE A 113 -3.27 -0.89 -8.28
CA PHE A 113 -2.45 -1.38 -7.16
C PHE A 113 -1.35 -0.40 -6.78
N TYR A 114 -0.52 0.04 -7.74
CA TYR A 114 0.58 0.95 -7.44
C TYR A 114 0.13 2.35 -7.06
N ASP A 115 -1.04 2.77 -7.52
CA ASP A 115 -1.66 4.01 -7.08
C ASP A 115 -2.03 3.95 -5.59
N ARG A 116 -2.66 2.85 -5.16
CA ARG A 116 -3.00 2.63 -3.74
C ARG A 116 -1.75 2.50 -2.87
N ILE A 117 -0.74 1.73 -3.32
CA ILE A 117 0.56 1.62 -2.63
C ILE A 117 1.19 3.00 -2.43
N HIS A 118 1.17 3.86 -3.43
CA HIS A 118 1.70 5.21 -3.32
C HIS A 118 0.92 6.04 -2.30
N PHE A 119 -0.40 6.06 -2.43
CA PHE A 119 -1.28 6.81 -1.53
C PHE A 119 -1.11 6.38 -0.07
N HIS A 120 -1.25 5.08 0.22
CA HIS A 120 -1.15 4.58 1.60
C HIS A 120 0.27 4.65 2.15
N SER A 121 1.30 4.53 1.31
CA SER A 121 2.69 4.79 1.73
C SER A 121 2.85 6.21 2.30
N ASP A 122 2.26 7.21 1.64
CA ASP A 122 2.30 8.59 2.12
C ASP A 122 1.44 8.79 3.39
N CYS A 123 0.30 8.09 3.50
CA CYS A 123 -0.51 8.08 4.73
C CYS A 123 0.29 7.51 5.92
N TRP A 124 0.95 6.35 5.78
CA TRP A 124 1.77 5.76 6.85
C TRP A 124 2.90 6.68 7.27
N HIS A 125 3.54 7.33 6.31
CA HIS A 125 4.58 8.32 6.60
C HIS A 125 4.05 9.53 7.37
N SER A 126 2.89 10.06 6.97
CA SER A 126 2.22 11.19 7.63
C SER A 126 1.82 10.85 9.07
N TYR A 127 1.24 9.66 9.31
CA TYR A 127 0.85 9.22 10.65
C TYR A 127 2.06 9.05 11.57
N TYR A 128 3.15 8.47 11.06
CA TYR A 128 4.41 8.39 11.81
C TYR A 128 4.96 9.77 12.16
N ASN A 129 4.98 10.71 11.22
CA ASN A 129 5.44 12.07 11.48
C ASN A 129 4.58 12.77 12.52
N SER A 130 3.25 12.64 12.43
CA SER A 130 2.32 13.16 13.44
C SER A 130 2.55 12.57 14.83
N TYR A 131 2.91 11.28 14.91
CA TYR A 131 3.34 10.68 16.17
C TYR A 131 4.63 11.33 16.68
N CYS A 132 5.64 11.51 15.81
CA CYS A 132 6.91 12.16 16.18
C CYS A 132 6.70 13.58 16.69
N ASP A 133 5.84 14.37 16.03
CA ASP A 133 5.51 15.74 16.45
C ASP A 133 4.90 15.77 17.85
N ARG A 134 3.92 14.89 18.14
CA ARG A 134 3.30 14.81 19.47
C ARG A 134 4.26 14.40 20.60
N HIS A 135 5.34 13.66 20.26
CA HIS A 135 6.28 13.10 21.23
C HIS A 135 7.67 13.75 21.21
N GLY A 136 7.83 14.85 20.46
CA GLY A 136 9.12 15.56 20.34
C GLY A 136 10.24 14.70 19.72
N ARG A 137 9.90 13.75 18.84
CA ARG A 137 10.87 12.87 18.19
C ARG A 137 11.28 13.41 16.82
N PRO A 138 12.52 13.20 16.36
CA PRO A 138 12.93 13.61 15.02
C PRO A 138 12.20 12.80 13.94
N HIS A 139 11.79 13.47 12.88
CA HIS A 139 11.20 12.82 11.71
C HIS A 139 12.23 11.94 10.99
N TYR A 140 11.77 10.79 10.51
CA TYR A 140 12.60 9.95 9.65
C TYR A 140 12.68 10.54 8.24
N LYS A 141 13.90 10.72 7.75
CA LYS A 141 14.15 11.20 6.38
C LYS A 141 14.36 10.00 5.44
N ASP A 142 13.42 9.75 4.55
CA ASP A 142 13.58 8.78 3.47
C ASP A 142 14.57 9.33 2.44
N HIS A 143 15.86 9.06 2.58
CA HIS A 143 16.93 9.64 1.78
C HIS A 143 16.86 9.33 0.27
N LYS A 144 16.14 8.28 -0.15
CA LYS A 144 16.06 7.85 -1.56
C LYS A 144 14.92 8.48 -2.38
N TYR A 145 13.90 9.07 -1.72
CA TYR A 145 12.66 9.47 -2.42
C TYR A 145 12.64 10.90 -2.98
N LYS A 146 13.63 11.72 -2.70
CA LYS A 146 13.63 13.16 -3.09
C LYS A 146 13.66 13.42 -4.61
N ARG A 147 14.02 12.46 -5.45
CA ARG A 147 14.36 12.73 -6.87
C ARG A 147 13.19 12.74 -7.84
N ASN A 148 12.02 12.20 -7.50
CA ASN A 148 10.89 12.08 -8.44
C ASN A 148 9.60 12.83 -8.06
N LYS A 149 9.58 13.57 -6.96
CA LYS A 149 8.36 14.23 -6.44
C LYS A 149 7.77 15.32 -7.36
N LYS A 150 8.57 15.93 -8.24
CA LYS A 150 8.12 17.06 -9.10
C LYS A 150 7.23 16.68 -10.28
N LYS A 151 7.21 15.41 -10.73
CA LYS A 151 6.53 15.01 -11.97
C LYS A 151 5.14 14.39 -11.78
N TYR A 152 4.83 13.83 -10.59
CA TYR A 152 3.58 13.10 -10.35
C TYR A 152 2.47 13.93 -9.72
N HIS A 153 2.77 15.03 -9.02
CA HIS A 153 1.76 15.83 -8.32
C HIS A 153 0.82 16.63 -9.23
N LYS A 154 1.12 16.83 -10.50
CA LYS A 154 0.33 17.70 -11.38
C LYS A 154 -0.88 17.03 -12.05
N HIS A 155 -0.95 15.69 -12.08
CA HIS A 155 -1.98 15.00 -12.87
C HIS A 155 -3.10 14.32 -12.08
N LYS A 156 -2.98 14.14 -10.76
CA LYS A 156 -3.91 13.29 -9.99
C LYS A 156 -4.81 13.99 -8.99
N TYR A 157 -4.52 15.25 -8.62
CA TYR A 157 -5.33 15.99 -7.65
C TYR A 157 -6.74 16.32 -8.19
N TYR A 158 -6.93 16.30 -9.51
CA TYR A 158 -8.22 16.59 -10.14
C TYR A 158 -9.16 15.38 -10.29
N LYS A 159 -8.67 14.15 -10.14
CA LYS A 159 -9.49 12.94 -10.31
C LYS A 159 -10.11 12.42 -9.02
N SER A 160 -9.53 12.68 -7.86
CA SER A 160 -10.04 12.20 -6.57
C SER A 160 -11.19 13.06 -6.00
N ARG A 161 -11.37 14.28 -6.47
CA ARG A 161 -12.49 15.17 -6.06
C ARG A 161 -13.83 14.80 -6.68
N ARG A 162 -13.85 14.06 -7.79
CA ARG A 162 -15.09 13.75 -8.53
C ARG A 162 -15.87 12.54 -7.97
N TRP A 163 -15.40 11.91 -6.89
CA TRP A 163 -16.05 10.73 -6.29
C TRP A 163 -16.81 11.04 -5.00
N TYR A 164 -16.84 12.30 -4.56
CA TYR A 164 -17.50 12.71 -3.31
C TYR A 164 -18.59 13.79 -3.49
N ASP A 165 -18.83 14.25 -4.72
CA ASP A 165 -19.76 15.36 -4.96
C ASP A 165 -21.06 14.94 -5.71
N ASP A 166 -21.38 13.65 -5.84
CA ASP A 166 -22.59 13.21 -6.57
C ASP A 166 -23.71 12.58 -5.69
N ASP A 167 -23.75 12.88 -4.40
CA ASP A 167 -24.89 12.50 -3.55
C ASP A 167 -25.36 13.67 -2.68
N ASP A 168 -26.02 14.65 -3.27
CA ASP A 168 -26.95 15.56 -2.59
C ASP A 168 -27.57 16.49 -3.65
N ASP A 169 -28.72 16.10 -4.19
CA ASP A 169 -29.78 16.98 -4.66
C ASP A 169 -30.93 16.14 -5.21
N ASP A 170 -31.84 15.78 -4.35
CA ASP A 170 -33.24 15.55 -4.67
C ASP A 170 -34.05 15.64 -3.38
N ASP A 171 -34.49 16.81 -3.04
CA ASP A 171 -35.72 16.98 -2.28
C ASP A 171 -36.39 18.32 -2.64
N ASP A 172 -37.67 18.14 -2.88
CA ASP A 172 -38.77 19.15 -2.84
C ASP A 172 -39.07 19.87 -4.16
N ASP A 173 -40.22 19.44 -4.74
CA ASP A 173 -41.45 20.30 -4.70
C ASP A 173 -42.67 19.61 -5.35
N ASP A 174 -43.82 19.64 -4.59
CA ASP A 174 -45.26 19.49 -4.91
C ASP A 174 -45.83 18.08 -5.02
#